data_a8dc86edea396c136df3c9cab71fd9bf
#
_entry.id   a8dc86edea396c136df3c9cab71fd9bf
#
_cell.length_a   1.000
_cell.length_b   1.000
_cell.length_c   1.000
_cell.angle_alpha   90.00
_cell.angle_beta   90.00
_cell.angle_gamma   90.00
#
_symmetry.space_group_name_H-M   'P 1'
#
loop_
_entity.id
_entity.type
_entity.pdbx_description
1 polymer ?
#
loop_
_entity_poly.entity_id
_entity_poly.type
_entity_poly.pdbx_seq_one_letter_code
_entity_poly.pdbx_strand_id
1 'polypeptide(L)'
;MLIFTAPGQGAQSPGFLSPWLELPDLAEQVGAWSELAGRDLIALGTTGSAAEITDTSVAQPLLVAAALAVAGLLGEPDAAAGHSVGELAAGAIAGVLSPSDAIRLTRIRGEAMAEATAAEPTGMAAVLGGDQAAVLAAIAAAGLAAANINGAGQIVAGGTLTKLEAFAASPPAGARVRPLRVAGAFHTPHMAPAVEALAAAATGTVVKDPAITLLSNADGAVVTSGRYWGERIVAQVAAPVRWDLCMETMSDIGVTALIELAPGGTLTGLAKRALPGVELLALKTPDQLDAARELIAAHAASTNGYAAVPVGVPAEWRIVVAPGGGTFRSGGKEGEAGAVAAGATVRAGAVLGHVVQRGGERPVTASHDAVLTEWLVEDGDPVGEGQPLVRLEPEEQA
;
A
#
# COMPACT_ATOMS: atom_id res chain seq x y z
N MET A 1 16.97 -5.38 7.53
CA MET A 1 15.93 -5.77 6.53
C MET A 1 16.01 -4.84 5.33
N LEU A 2 16.00 -5.38 4.11
CA LEU A 2 16.03 -4.64 2.86
C LEU A 2 14.65 -4.70 2.19
N ILE A 3 14.11 -3.54 1.80
CA ILE A 3 12.82 -3.44 1.13
C ILE A 3 12.96 -2.93 -0.31
N PHE A 4 12.22 -3.56 -1.25
CA PHE A 4 12.00 -2.99 -2.57
C PHE A 4 10.71 -2.16 -2.55
N THR A 5 10.78 -0.98 -3.16
CA THR A 5 9.61 -0.12 -3.32
C THR A 5 9.35 0.16 -4.81
N ALA A 6 8.09 0.04 -5.22
CA ALA A 6 7.67 0.31 -6.59
C ALA A 6 6.93 1.66 -6.67
N PRO A 7 7.36 2.58 -7.55
CA PRO A 7 6.78 3.90 -7.65
C PRO A 7 5.37 3.88 -8.25
N GLY A 8 4.60 4.92 -7.94
CA GLY A 8 3.30 5.21 -8.54
C GLY A 8 3.37 6.17 -9.70
N GLN A 9 2.19 6.49 -10.26
CA GLN A 9 2.03 7.43 -11.37
C GLN A 9 2.60 8.82 -11.02
N GLY A 10 3.37 9.38 -11.95
CA GLY A 10 4.09 10.66 -11.80
C GLY A 10 5.61 10.49 -11.68
N ALA A 11 6.11 9.26 -11.52
CA ALA A 11 7.54 8.98 -11.49
C ALA A 11 8.17 8.90 -12.90
N GLN A 12 7.37 8.58 -13.92
CA GLN A 12 7.81 8.41 -15.30
C GLN A 12 8.20 9.74 -15.97
N SER A 13 9.18 9.66 -16.87
CA SER A 13 9.59 10.76 -17.77
C SER A 13 9.82 10.21 -19.16
N PRO A 14 9.70 11.04 -20.24
CA PRO A 14 9.96 10.58 -21.58
C PRO A 14 11.33 9.89 -21.72
N GLY A 15 11.35 8.72 -22.35
CA GLY A 15 12.55 7.96 -22.60
C GLY A 15 13.16 7.22 -21.40
N PHE A 16 12.50 7.20 -20.23
CA PHE A 16 13.07 6.60 -19.01
C PHE A 16 13.38 5.10 -19.15
N LEU A 17 12.70 4.40 -20.07
CA LEU A 17 12.91 2.98 -20.28
C LEU A 17 14.07 2.69 -21.25
N SER A 18 14.48 3.68 -22.06
CA SER A 18 15.52 3.49 -23.11
C SER A 18 16.79 2.83 -22.60
N PRO A 19 17.45 3.30 -21.51
CA PRO A 19 18.69 2.69 -21.06
C PRO A 19 18.50 1.27 -20.51
N TRP A 20 17.32 0.93 -20.03
CA TRP A 20 17.00 -0.40 -19.51
C TRP A 20 16.84 -1.43 -20.62
N LEU A 21 16.28 -1.03 -21.77
CA LEU A 21 16.08 -1.92 -22.94
C LEU A 21 17.37 -2.23 -23.70
N GLU A 22 18.49 -1.59 -23.36
CA GLU A 22 19.82 -1.97 -23.87
C GLU A 22 20.37 -3.24 -23.18
N LEU A 23 19.77 -3.62 -22.03
CA LEU A 23 20.15 -4.85 -21.34
C LEU A 23 19.56 -6.08 -22.04
N PRO A 24 20.33 -7.21 -22.10
CA PRO A 24 19.84 -8.45 -22.67
C PRO A 24 18.49 -8.87 -22.06
N ASP A 25 17.63 -9.44 -22.89
CA ASP A 25 16.35 -10.05 -22.55
C ASP A 25 15.25 -9.09 -22.05
N LEU A 26 15.57 -7.85 -21.59
CA LEU A 26 14.55 -6.91 -21.10
C LEU A 26 13.61 -6.44 -22.21
N ALA A 27 14.12 -6.20 -23.41
CA ALA A 27 13.29 -5.80 -24.54
C ALA A 27 12.30 -6.90 -24.94
N GLU A 28 12.72 -8.18 -24.91
CA GLU A 28 11.84 -9.31 -25.18
C GLU A 28 10.77 -9.44 -24.09
N GLN A 29 11.16 -9.34 -22.82
CA GLN A 29 10.24 -9.42 -21.68
C GLN A 29 9.20 -8.29 -21.70
N VAL A 30 9.62 -7.04 -21.90
CA VAL A 30 8.71 -5.88 -21.98
C VAL A 30 7.85 -5.98 -23.24
N GLY A 31 8.38 -6.52 -24.34
CA GLY A 31 7.63 -6.83 -25.56
C GLY A 31 6.49 -7.81 -25.30
N ALA A 32 6.75 -8.92 -24.61
CA ALA A 32 5.73 -9.87 -24.21
C ALA A 32 4.67 -9.25 -23.29
N TRP A 33 5.06 -8.36 -22.39
CA TRP A 33 4.11 -7.62 -21.56
C TRP A 33 3.32 -6.54 -22.31
N SER A 34 3.85 -6.01 -23.42
CA SER A 34 3.12 -5.09 -24.29
C SER A 34 1.83 -5.71 -24.83
N GLU A 35 1.86 -7.00 -25.18
CA GLU A 35 0.65 -7.73 -25.61
C GLU A 35 -0.39 -7.81 -24.46
N LEU A 36 0.05 -8.12 -23.25
CA LEU A 36 -0.83 -8.20 -22.07
C LEU A 36 -1.40 -6.83 -21.67
N ALA A 37 -0.58 -5.79 -21.81
CA ALA A 37 -0.96 -4.39 -21.59
C ALA A 37 -1.88 -3.84 -22.71
N GLY A 38 -1.94 -4.50 -23.88
CA GLY A 38 -2.66 -4.01 -25.06
C GLY A 38 -2.08 -2.70 -25.61
N ARG A 39 -0.81 -2.42 -25.33
CA ARG A 39 -0.10 -1.19 -25.73
C ARG A 39 1.38 -1.49 -25.94
N ASP A 40 2.00 -0.81 -26.89
CA ASP A 40 3.44 -0.90 -27.12
C ASP A 40 4.22 -0.18 -26.00
N LEU A 41 4.55 -0.92 -24.95
CA LEU A 41 5.29 -0.39 -23.78
C LEU A 41 6.71 0.02 -24.16
N ILE A 42 7.31 -0.62 -25.18
CA ILE A 42 8.65 -0.27 -25.67
C ILE A 42 8.60 1.12 -26.32
N ALA A 43 7.72 1.32 -27.31
CA ALA A 43 7.60 2.61 -27.97
C ALA A 43 7.22 3.73 -26.99
N LEU A 44 6.25 3.48 -26.11
CA LEU A 44 5.81 4.44 -25.08
C LEU A 44 6.91 4.80 -24.09
N GLY A 45 7.68 3.81 -23.62
CA GLY A 45 8.75 4.03 -22.64
C GLY A 45 10.03 4.64 -23.21
N THR A 46 10.22 4.59 -24.55
CA THR A 46 11.42 5.11 -25.22
C THR A 46 11.17 6.43 -25.95
N THR A 47 10.15 6.48 -26.80
CA THR A 47 9.87 7.62 -27.68
C THR A 47 8.54 8.31 -27.38
N GLY A 48 7.75 7.77 -26.46
CA GLY A 48 6.48 8.36 -26.05
C GLY A 48 6.65 9.78 -25.50
N SER A 49 5.77 10.67 -25.95
CA SER A 49 5.72 12.06 -25.46
C SER A 49 5.28 12.12 -24.00
N ALA A 50 5.58 13.24 -23.33
CA ALA A 50 5.13 13.47 -21.97
C ALA A 50 3.59 13.39 -21.82
N ALA A 51 2.84 13.77 -22.81
CA ALA A 51 1.38 13.69 -22.80
C ALA A 51 0.90 12.24 -22.87
N GLU A 52 1.47 11.42 -23.76
CA GLU A 52 1.12 10.01 -23.91
C GLU A 52 1.41 9.20 -22.64
N ILE A 53 2.61 9.35 -22.08
CA ILE A 53 2.99 8.59 -20.86
C ILE A 53 2.36 9.12 -19.57
N THR A 54 1.65 10.27 -19.61
CA THR A 54 0.87 10.80 -18.47
C THR A 54 -0.56 10.26 -18.49
N ASP A 55 -1.05 9.78 -19.62
CA ASP A 55 -2.35 9.10 -19.70
C ASP A 55 -2.38 7.91 -18.74
N THR A 56 -3.41 7.85 -17.89
CA THR A 56 -3.51 6.87 -16.81
C THR A 56 -3.55 5.43 -17.33
N SER A 57 -4.16 5.20 -18.50
CA SER A 57 -4.23 3.89 -19.15
C SER A 57 -2.88 3.46 -19.75
N VAL A 58 -1.95 4.39 -19.92
CA VAL A 58 -0.58 4.15 -20.40
C VAL A 58 0.42 4.10 -19.24
N ALA A 59 0.36 5.09 -18.36
CA ALA A 59 1.31 5.25 -17.25
C ALA A 59 1.36 4.02 -16.33
N GLN A 60 0.20 3.46 -16.00
CA GLN A 60 0.13 2.38 -15.03
C GLN A 60 0.81 1.09 -15.51
N PRO A 61 0.46 0.49 -16.67
CA PRO A 61 1.15 -0.70 -17.14
C PRO A 61 2.63 -0.44 -17.44
N LEU A 62 2.98 0.76 -17.91
CA LEU A 62 4.36 1.13 -18.19
C LEU A 62 5.23 1.15 -16.91
N LEU A 63 4.71 1.71 -15.81
CA LEU A 63 5.41 1.75 -14.52
C LEU A 63 5.56 0.37 -13.89
N VAL A 64 4.50 -0.44 -13.90
CA VAL A 64 4.55 -1.80 -13.32
C VAL A 64 5.48 -2.69 -14.13
N ALA A 65 5.44 -2.61 -15.46
CA ALA A 65 6.37 -3.36 -16.31
C ALA A 65 7.84 -2.96 -16.04
N ALA A 66 8.14 -1.67 -15.94
CA ALA A 66 9.48 -1.19 -15.64
C ALA A 66 9.97 -1.67 -14.26
N ALA A 67 9.13 -1.55 -13.22
CA ALA A 67 9.47 -2.01 -11.88
C ALA A 67 9.73 -3.52 -11.83
N LEU A 68 8.89 -4.33 -12.46
CA LEU A 68 9.04 -5.78 -12.51
C LEU A 68 10.27 -6.22 -13.32
N ALA A 69 10.52 -5.57 -14.47
CA ALA A 69 11.70 -5.86 -15.28
C ALA A 69 12.99 -5.60 -14.51
N VAL A 70 13.06 -4.48 -13.81
CA VAL A 70 14.25 -4.13 -13.01
C VAL A 70 14.37 -5.01 -11.77
N ALA A 71 13.27 -5.36 -11.09
CA ALA A 71 13.30 -6.29 -9.97
C ALA A 71 13.87 -7.66 -10.38
N GLY A 72 13.55 -8.14 -11.58
CA GLY A 72 14.08 -9.40 -12.12
C GLY A 72 15.60 -9.44 -12.33
N LEU A 73 16.26 -8.28 -12.37
CA LEU A 73 17.73 -8.16 -12.49
C LEU A 73 18.45 -8.19 -11.14
N LEU A 74 17.69 -8.13 -10.06
CA LEU A 74 18.18 -8.06 -8.68
C LEU A 74 17.93 -9.38 -7.94
N GLY A 75 18.50 -9.53 -6.77
CA GLY A 75 18.15 -10.62 -5.85
C GLY A 75 16.80 -10.37 -5.16
N GLU A 76 16.37 -11.32 -4.34
CA GLU A 76 15.12 -11.21 -3.58
C GLU A 76 15.28 -10.22 -2.41
N PRO A 77 14.31 -9.32 -2.17
CA PRO A 77 14.27 -8.47 -0.99
C PRO A 77 13.63 -9.22 0.20
N ASP A 78 13.84 -8.71 1.41
CA ASP A 78 13.13 -9.18 2.61
C ASP A 78 11.67 -8.72 2.63
N ALA A 79 11.41 -7.56 2.02
CA ALA A 79 10.10 -6.94 1.99
C ALA A 79 9.82 -6.22 0.66
N ALA A 80 8.55 -6.00 0.36
CA ALA A 80 8.11 -5.21 -0.78
C ALA A 80 6.96 -4.26 -0.38
N ALA A 81 6.95 -3.07 -0.97
CA ALA A 81 5.85 -2.13 -0.90
C ALA A 81 5.73 -1.38 -2.23
N GLY A 82 4.56 -0.87 -2.55
CA GLY A 82 4.37 -0.07 -3.75
C GLY A 82 3.39 1.07 -3.49
N HIS A 83 3.60 2.21 -4.13
CA HIS A 83 2.71 3.35 -3.99
C HIS A 83 1.62 3.30 -5.05
N SER A 84 0.36 3.25 -4.66
CA SER A 84 -0.78 3.19 -5.58
C SER A 84 -0.64 2.02 -6.57
N VAL A 85 -0.52 2.27 -7.87
CA VAL A 85 -0.32 1.23 -8.90
C VAL A 85 0.93 0.39 -8.65
N GLY A 86 1.96 0.96 -8.02
CA GLY A 86 3.17 0.22 -7.62
C GLY A 86 2.89 -0.93 -6.65
N GLU A 87 1.77 -0.92 -5.92
CA GLU A 87 1.39 -2.04 -5.04
C GLU A 87 1.10 -3.32 -5.85
N LEU A 88 0.69 -3.23 -7.12
CA LEU A 88 0.57 -4.39 -8.02
C LEU A 88 1.95 -5.00 -8.37
N ALA A 89 2.97 -4.15 -8.58
CA ALA A 89 4.34 -4.64 -8.77
C ALA A 89 4.87 -5.27 -7.48
N ALA A 90 4.67 -4.63 -6.32
CA ALA A 90 5.06 -5.17 -5.03
C ALA A 90 4.39 -6.52 -4.71
N GLY A 91 3.10 -6.65 -5.03
CA GLY A 91 2.35 -7.91 -4.90
C GLY A 91 2.92 -9.03 -5.78
N ALA A 92 3.36 -8.72 -7.00
CA ALA A 92 4.02 -9.70 -7.87
C ALA A 92 5.42 -10.07 -7.37
N ILE A 93 6.21 -9.10 -6.88
CA ILE A 93 7.52 -9.34 -6.28
C ILE A 93 7.38 -10.21 -5.03
N ALA A 94 6.34 -9.98 -4.23
CA ALA A 94 6.04 -10.79 -3.05
C ALA A 94 5.40 -12.16 -3.36
N GLY A 95 5.20 -12.50 -4.65
CA GLY A 95 4.65 -13.79 -5.07
C GLY A 95 3.14 -13.94 -4.89
N VAL A 96 2.42 -12.86 -4.59
CA VAL A 96 0.95 -12.88 -4.43
C VAL A 96 0.26 -13.17 -5.76
N LEU A 97 0.75 -12.61 -6.86
CA LEU A 97 0.24 -12.86 -8.21
C LEU A 97 1.41 -12.99 -9.19
N SER A 98 1.13 -13.51 -10.39
CA SER A 98 2.16 -13.58 -11.43
C SER A 98 2.45 -12.18 -12.00
N PRO A 99 3.68 -11.91 -12.49
CA PRO A 99 3.98 -10.69 -13.23
C PRO A 99 3.00 -10.42 -14.38
N SER A 100 2.61 -11.46 -15.10
CA SER A 100 1.63 -11.36 -16.20
C SER A 100 0.25 -10.91 -15.72
N ASP A 101 -0.21 -11.41 -14.58
CA ASP A 101 -1.48 -11.01 -13.99
C ASP A 101 -1.42 -9.57 -13.45
N ALA A 102 -0.27 -9.17 -12.87
CA ALA A 102 -0.04 -7.78 -12.46
C ALA A 102 -0.20 -6.83 -13.66
N ILE A 103 0.40 -7.15 -14.82
CA ILE A 103 0.27 -6.34 -16.03
C ILE A 103 -1.17 -6.30 -16.54
N ARG A 104 -1.88 -7.44 -16.58
CA ARG A 104 -3.29 -7.48 -17.01
C ARG A 104 -4.18 -6.63 -16.09
N LEU A 105 -4.05 -6.81 -14.77
CA LEU A 105 -4.81 -6.02 -13.80
C LEU A 105 -4.49 -4.53 -13.89
N THR A 106 -3.22 -4.17 -14.11
CA THR A 106 -2.79 -2.78 -14.26
C THR A 106 -3.40 -2.13 -15.50
N ARG A 107 -3.51 -2.86 -16.63
CA ARG A 107 -4.21 -2.38 -17.82
C ARG A 107 -5.66 -2.04 -17.51
N ILE A 108 -6.40 -2.99 -16.95
CA ILE A 108 -7.82 -2.80 -16.64
C ILE A 108 -8.02 -1.68 -15.63
N ARG A 109 -7.15 -1.61 -14.60
CA ARG A 109 -7.15 -0.53 -13.62
C ARG A 109 -6.93 0.83 -14.27
N GLY A 110 -5.94 0.95 -15.13
CA GLY A 110 -5.62 2.19 -15.86
C GLY A 110 -6.74 2.64 -16.78
N GLU A 111 -7.34 1.71 -17.54
CA GLU A 111 -8.47 1.98 -18.44
C GLU A 111 -9.71 2.41 -17.66
N ALA A 112 -10.10 1.67 -16.62
CA ALA A 112 -11.27 1.99 -15.80
C ALA A 112 -11.13 3.33 -15.05
N MET A 113 -9.94 3.64 -14.53
CA MET A 113 -9.67 4.92 -13.87
C MET A 113 -9.67 6.07 -14.87
N ALA A 114 -9.15 5.87 -16.08
CA ALA A 114 -9.22 6.87 -17.16
C ALA A 114 -10.67 7.14 -17.59
N GLU A 115 -11.49 6.10 -17.73
CA GLU A 115 -12.90 6.22 -18.04
C GLU A 115 -13.66 6.97 -16.92
N ALA A 116 -13.40 6.63 -15.65
CA ALA A 116 -14.03 7.31 -14.51
C ALA A 116 -13.73 8.83 -14.48
N THR A 117 -12.55 9.26 -14.95
CA THR A 117 -12.21 10.69 -15.01
C THR A 117 -13.01 11.47 -16.06
N ALA A 118 -13.55 10.80 -17.07
CA ALA A 118 -14.35 11.46 -18.12
C ALA A 118 -15.76 11.86 -17.65
N ALA A 119 -16.23 11.27 -16.54
CA ALA A 119 -17.60 11.51 -16.04
C ALA A 119 -17.78 12.90 -15.42
N GLU A 120 -16.77 13.43 -14.75
CA GLU A 120 -16.81 14.73 -14.08
C GLU A 120 -15.42 15.39 -14.09
N PRO A 121 -15.32 16.71 -14.34
CA PRO A 121 -14.05 17.45 -14.24
C PRO A 121 -13.53 17.46 -12.80
N THR A 122 -12.56 16.61 -12.51
CA THR A 122 -11.92 16.47 -11.21
C THR A 122 -10.40 16.58 -11.35
N GLY A 123 -9.70 16.66 -10.23
CA GLY A 123 -8.25 16.76 -10.22
C GLY A 123 -7.68 16.52 -8.84
N MET A 124 -6.40 16.80 -8.69
CA MET A 124 -5.68 16.66 -7.43
C MET A 124 -4.75 17.84 -7.19
N ALA A 125 -4.45 18.11 -5.93
CA ALA A 125 -3.47 19.10 -5.51
C ALA A 125 -2.61 18.58 -4.36
N ALA A 126 -1.29 18.78 -4.45
CA ALA A 126 -0.38 18.50 -3.35
C ALA A 126 -0.46 19.61 -2.30
N VAL A 127 -0.65 19.22 -1.06
CA VAL A 127 -0.59 20.09 0.13
C VAL A 127 0.75 19.82 0.81
N LEU A 128 1.60 20.83 0.87
CA LEU A 128 2.99 20.73 1.34
C LEU A 128 3.18 21.55 2.60
N GLY A 129 3.56 20.92 3.70
CA GLY A 129 3.71 21.53 5.04
C GLY A 129 2.39 21.59 5.79
N GLY A 130 2.39 22.33 6.91
CA GLY A 130 1.28 22.37 7.85
C GLY A 130 1.26 21.18 8.81
N ASP A 131 0.43 21.28 9.85
CA ASP A 131 0.13 20.14 10.74
C ASP A 131 -0.77 19.13 10.03
N GLN A 132 -0.44 17.85 10.07
CA GLN A 132 -1.14 16.80 9.32
C GLN A 132 -2.63 16.73 9.68
N ALA A 133 -2.98 16.77 10.96
CA ALA A 133 -4.37 16.68 11.40
C ALA A 133 -5.17 17.92 10.97
N ALA A 134 -4.57 19.11 11.09
CA ALA A 134 -5.19 20.37 10.62
C ALA A 134 -5.38 20.38 9.11
N VAL A 135 -4.41 19.88 8.33
CA VAL A 135 -4.51 19.79 6.87
C VAL A 135 -5.62 18.81 6.46
N LEU A 136 -5.70 17.62 7.10
CA LEU A 136 -6.76 16.64 6.83
C LEU A 136 -8.15 17.22 7.15
N ALA A 137 -8.29 17.90 8.29
CA ALA A 137 -9.54 18.58 8.67
C ALA A 137 -9.93 19.68 7.65
N ALA A 138 -8.96 20.45 7.17
CA ALA A 138 -9.20 21.49 6.17
C ALA A 138 -9.61 20.91 4.80
N ILE A 139 -8.98 19.81 4.36
CA ILE A 139 -9.36 19.06 3.15
C ILE A 139 -10.82 18.61 3.26
N ALA A 140 -11.20 17.97 4.38
CA ALA A 140 -12.55 17.51 4.61
C ALA A 140 -13.57 18.67 4.66
N ALA A 141 -13.25 19.77 5.36
CA ALA A 141 -14.10 20.97 5.43
C ALA A 141 -14.31 21.64 4.06
N ALA A 142 -13.33 21.54 3.16
CA ALA A 142 -13.47 22.01 1.76
C ALA A 142 -14.30 21.04 0.89
N GLY A 143 -14.78 19.92 1.44
CA GLY A 143 -15.49 18.89 0.68
C GLY A 143 -14.62 18.19 -0.36
N LEU A 144 -13.31 18.13 -0.09
CA LEU A 144 -12.30 17.37 -0.80
C LEU A 144 -12.00 16.06 -0.06
N ALA A 145 -11.35 15.12 -0.73
CA ALA A 145 -10.85 13.89 -0.14
C ALA A 145 -9.33 13.90 -0.04
N ALA A 146 -8.78 13.37 1.05
CA ALA A 146 -7.35 13.07 1.14
C ALA A 146 -7.08 11.80 0.32
N ALA A 147 -6.49 11.99 -0.85
CA ALA A 147 -6.25 10.91 -1.80
C ALA A 147 -4.97 10.11 -1.50
N ASN A 148 -3.89 10.81 -1.13
CA ASN A 148 -2.65 10.19 -0.71
C ASN A 148 -2.15 10.91 0.55
N ILE A 149 -1.88 10.15 1.59
CA ILE A 149 -1.22 10.64 2.79
C ILE A 149 0.21 10.10 2.72
N ASN A 150 1.12 10.94 2.21
CA ASN A 150 2.48 10.51 1.89
C ASN A 150 3.45 10.63 3.08
N GLY A 151 3.00 11.17 4.22
CA GLY A 151 3.88 11.47 5.33
C GLY A 151 4.84 12.63 5.04
N ALA A 152 5.76 12.90 5.96
CA ALA A 152 6.81 13.92 5.80
C ALA A 152 6.29 15.30 5.33
N GLY A 153 5.08 15.68 5.79
CA GLY A 153 4.44 16.95 5.45
C GLY A 153 3.89 17.03 4.03
N GLN A 154 3.53 15.90 3.41
CA GLN A 154 2.91 15.86 2.08
C GLN A 154 1.61 15.07 2.10
N ILE A 155 0.52 15.74 1.74
CA ILE A 155 -0.81 15.14 1.52
C ILE A 155 -1.29 15.56 0.13
N VAL A 156 -1.98 14.67 -0.57
CA VAL A 156 -2.61 14.99 -1.85
C VAL A 156 -4.11 15.00 -1.64
N ALA A 157 -4.73 16.16 -1.93
CA ALA A 157 -6.18 16.34 -1.93
C ALA A 157 -6.73 16.10 -3.33
N GLY A 158 -7.90 15.43 -3.43
CA GLY A 158 -8.60 15.19 -4.67
C GLY A 158 -10.07 15.62 -4.59
N GLY A 159 -10.64 16.03 -5.73
CA GLY A 159 -12.02 16.45 -5.85
C GLY A 159 -12.31 17.24 -7.11
N THR A 160 -13.45 17.97 -7.14
CA THR A 160 -13.79 18.82 -8.29
C THR A 160 -12.82 19.97 -8.46
N LEU A 161 -12.56 20.39 -9.70
CA LEU A 161 -11.62 21.49 -10.00
C LEU A 161 -11.99 22.78 -9.26
N THR A 162 -13.29 23.14 -9.21
CA THR A 162 -13.76 24.33 -8.50
C THR A 162 -13.42 24.31 -7.00
N LYS A 163 -13.59 23.15 -6.33
CA LYS A 163 -13.23 23.03 -4.91
C LYS A 163 -11.72 23.11 -4.70
N LEU A 164 -10.94 22.49 -5.60
CA LEU A 164 -9.47 22.54 -5.55
C LEU A 164 -8.94 23.96 -5.76
N GLU A 165 -9.52 24.73 -6.68
CA GLU A 165 -9.18 26.13 -6.91
C GLU A 165 -9.47 27.00 -5.67
N ALA A 166 -10.66 26.85 -5.08
CA ALA A 166 -11.02 27.53 -3.84
C ALA A 166 -10.08 27.18 -2.68
N PHE A 167 -9.74 25.91 -2.54
CA PHE A 167 -8.81 25.41 -1.51
C PHE A 167 -7.37 25.93 -1.72
N ALA A 168 -6.93 26.01 -2.98
CA ALA A 168 -5.61 26.56 -3.31
C ALA A 168 -5.53 28.08 -3.08
N ALA A 169 -6.65 28.80 -3.23
CA ALA A 169 -6.73 30.24 -2.96
C ALA A 169 -6.69 30.56 -1.45
N SER A 170 -7.08 29.60 -0.59
CA SER A 170 -7.07 29.76 0.88
C SER A 170 -6.46 28.51 1.53
N PRO A 171 -5.13 28.31 1.44
CA PRO A 171 -4.47 27.13 1.94
C PRO A 171 -4.50 27.05 3.48
N PRO A 172 -4.44 25.83 4.06
CA PRO A 172 -4.31 25.67 5.51
C PRO A 172 -3.05 26.36 6.06
N ALA A 173 -3.11 26.76 7.32
CA ALA A 173 -2.01 27.44 8.00
C ALA A 173 -0.69 26.64 7.90
N GLY A 174 0.39 27.30 7.49
CA GLY A 174 1.71 26.67 7.33
C GLY A 174 1.84 25.73 6.12
N ALA A 175 0.79 25.58 5.31
CA ALA A 175 0.81 24.73 4.12
C ALA A 175 0.84 25.54 2.82
N ARG A 176 1.26 24.88 1.73
CA ARG A 176 1.18 25.38 0.35
C ARG A 176 0.45 24.36 -0.50
N VAL A 177 -0.51 24.82 -1.29
CA VAL A 177 -1.28 23.98 -2.21
C VAL A 177 -0.76 24.15 -3.63
N ARG A 178 -0.48 23.02 -4.30
CA ARG A 178 0.05 22.98 -5.68
C ARG A 178 -0.81 22.03 -6.52
N PRO A 179 -1.52 22.52 -7.54
CA PRO A 179 -2.23 21.68 -8.48
C PRO A 179 -1.30 20.65 -9.12
N LEU A 180 -1.77 19.42 -9.26
CA LEU A 180 -1.07 18.34 -9.94
C LEU A 180 -1.58 18.19 -11.38
N ARG A 181 -0.69 17.79 -12.29
CA ARG A 181 -1.04 17.52 -13.68
C ARG A 181 -1.49 16.06 -13.81
N VAL A 182 -2.73 15.80 -13.38
CA VAL A 182 -3.36 14.47 -13.42
C VAL A 182 -4.76 14.60 -14.02
N ALA A 183 -5.27 13.53 -14.61
CA ALA A 183 -6.53 13.51 -15.34
C ALA A 183 -7.77 13.59 -14.44
N GLY A 184 -7.66 13.22 -13.15
CA GLY A 184 -8.81 13.16 -12.27
C GLY A 184 -8.45 12.99 -10.79
N ALA A 185 -9.47 12.92 -9.94
CA ALA A 185 -9.35 12.75 -8.49
C ALA A 185 -9.18 11.26 -8.12
N PHE A 186 -8.00 10.70 -8.41
CA PHE A 186 -7.67 9.32 -8.04
C PHE A 186 -7.72 9.10 -6.52
N HIS A 187 -7.97 7.87 -6.09
CA HIS A 187 -8.03 7.50 -4.67
C HIS A 187 -9.09 8.27 -3.87
N THR A 188 -10.17 8.66 -4.53
CA THR A 188 -11.32 9.34 -3.94
C THR A 188 -12.62 8.67 -4.39
N PRO A 189 -13.77 8.97 -3.77
CA PRO A 189 -15.07 8.45 -4.20
C PRO A 189 -15.42 8.70 -5.68
N HIS A 190 -14.79 9.67 -6.35
CA HIS A 190 -14.96 9.89 -7.79
C HIS A 190 -14.49 8.71 -8.65
N MET A 191 -13.65 7.83 -8.09
CA MET A 191 -13.18 6.61 -8.76
C MET A 191 -14.06 5.37 -8.48
N ALA A 192 -15.19 5.50 -7.79
CA ALA A 192 -16.09 4.38 -7.51
C ALA A 192 -16.51 3.56 -8.77
N PRO A 193 -16.73 4.16 -9.94
CA PRO A 193 -17.02 3.39 -11.15
C PRO A 193 -15.90 2.43 -11.56
N ALA A 194 -14.64 2.79 -11.30
CA ALA A 194 -13.50 1.94 -11.63
C ALA A 194 -13.36 0.71 -10.71
N VAL A 195 -13.92 0.75 -9.50
CA VAL A 195 -13.89 -0.37 -8.55
C VAL A 195 -14.58 -1.59 -9.10
N GLU A 196 -15.78 -1.42 -9.70
CA GLU A 196 -16.57 -2.52 -10.24
C GLU A 196 -15.87 -3.24 -11.40
N ALA A 197 -15.28 -2.48 -12.33
CA ALA A 197 -14.55 -3.03 -13.46
C ALA A 197 -13.31 -3.83 -13.00
N LEU A 198 -12.57 -3.28 -12.02
CA LEU A 198 -11.40 -3.96 -11.47
C LEU A 198 -11.77 -5.19 -10.64
N ALA A 199 -12.86 -5.14 -9.88
CA ALA A 199 -13.39 -6.30 -9.14
C ALA A 199 -13.76 -7.46 -10.07
N ALA A 200 -14.43 -7.16 -11.18
CA ALA A 200 -14.78 -8.16 -12.19
C ALA A 200 -13.54 -8.82 -12.78
N ALA A 201 -12.51 -8.03 -13.10
CA ALA A 201 -11.23 -8.54 -13.64
C ALA A 201 -10.45 -9.37 -12.62
N ALA A 202 -10.46 -8.98 -11.35
CA ALA A 202 -9.77 -9.68 -10.28
C ALA A 202 -10.36 -11.06 -9.96
N THR A 203 -11.67 -11.28 -10.26
CA THR A 203 -12.37 -12.53 -9.94
C THR A 203 -11.73 -13.79 -10.56
N GLY A 204 -11.03 -13.66 -11.70
CA GLY A 204 -10.33 -14.77 -12.37
C GLY A 204 -8.83 -14.85 -12.07
N THR A 205 -8.31 -13.94 -11.26
CA THR A 205 -6.88 -13.88 -10.95
C THR A 205 -6.53 -14.82 -9.81
N VAL A 206 -5.52 -15.66 -10.02
CA VAL A 206 -5.01 -16.55 -8.96
C VAL A 206 -4.10 -15.76 -8.05
N VAL A 207 -4.48 -15.65 -6.80
CA VAL A 207 -3.67 -15.01 -5.75
C VAL A 207 -3.21 -16.05 -4.72
N LYS A 208 -2.00 -15.85 -4.20
CA LYS A 208 -1.38 -16.65 -3.13
C LYS A 208 -1.05 -15.75 -1.96
N ASP A 209 -0.83 -16.33 -0.80
CA ASP A 209 -0.29 -15.57 0.32
C ASP A 209 1.15 -15.10 0.00
N PRO A 210 1.57 -13.92 0.49
CA PRO A 210 2.89 -13.38 0.21
C PRO A 210 4.01 -14.31 0.69
N ALA A 211 5.04 -14.50 -0.13
CA ALA A 211 6.24 -15.27 0.21
C ALA A 211 7.27 -14.45 1.01
N ILE A 212 7.20 -13.12 0.92
CA ILE A 212 8.01 -12.16 1.68
C ILE A 212 7.09 -11.10 2.29
N THR A 213 7.61 -10.29 3.22
CA THR A 213 6.83 -9.20 3.81
C THR A 213 6.31 -8.24 2.74
N LEU A 214 4.99 -8.06 2.66
CA LEU A 214 4.32 -7.13 1.75
C LEU A 214 3.52 -6.12 2.56
N LEU A 215 3.62 -4.82 2.25
CA LEU A 215 2.86 -3.77 2.92
C LEU A 215 1.69 -3.30 2.05
N SER A 216 0.55 -3.01 2.69
CA SER A 216 -0.65 -2.53 2.01
C SER A 216 -0.82 -1.02 2.14
N ASN A 217 -1.23 -0.36 1.07
CA ASN A 217 -1.56 1.07 1.08
C ASN A 217 -2.85 1.40 1.85
N ALA A 218 -3.67 0.43 2.18
CA ALA A 218 -4.94 0.66 2.87
C ALA A 218 -4.73 1.18 4.30
N ASP A 219 -3.76 0.59 5.01
CA ASP A 219 -3.50 0.85 6.43
C ASP A 219 -2.01 0.73 6.81
N GLY A 220 -1.12 0.55 5.85
CA GLY A 220 0.31 0.32 6.08
C GLY A 220 0.65 -1.06 6.66
N ALA A 221 -0.33 -1.90 6.97
CA ALA A 221 -0.09 -3.17 7.63
C ALA A 221 0.59 -4.20 6.73
N VAL A 222 1.27 -5.17 7.37
CA VAL A 222 1.80 -6.36 6.70
C VAL A 222 0.65 -7.21 6.18
N VAL A 223 0.72 -7.59 4.91
CA VAL A 223 -0.26 -8.46 4.27
C VAL A 223 0.03 -9.92 4.64
N THR A 224 -0.95 -10.59 5.21
CA THR A 224 -0.85 -12.02 5.58
C THR A 224 -1.65 -12.92 4.65
N SER A 225 -2.62 -12.38 3.91
CA SER A 225 -3.48 -13.12 2.99
C SER A 225 -3.54 -12.47 1.63
N GLY A 226 -3.19 -13.23 0.59
CA GLY A 226 -3.27 -12.77 -0.80
C GLY A 226 -4.70 -12.49 -1.24
N ARG A 227 -5.69 -13.26 -0.76
CA ARG A 227 -7.10 -12.99 -1.01
C ARG A 227 -7.51 -11.63 -0.46
N TYR A 228 -7.17 -11.36 0.80
CA TYR A 228 -7.49 -10.11 1.45
C TYR A 228 -6.77 -8.92 0.80
N TRP A 229 -5.51 -9.12 0.38
CA TRP A 229 -4.79 -8.13 -0.42
C TRP A 229 -5.50 -7.84 -1.76
N GLY A 230 -6.00 -8.88 -2.45
CA GLY A 230 -6.77 -8.71 -3.68
C GLY A 230 -8.03 -7.84 -3.50
N GLU A 231 -8.75 -8.00 -2.39
CA GLU A 231 -9.90 -7.16 -2.04
C GLU A 231 -9.48 -5.70 -1.80
N ARG A 232 -8.35 -5.48 -1.10
CA ARG A 232 -7.78 -4.16 -0.82
C ARG A 232 -7.28 -3.45 -2.08
N ILE A 233 -6.60 -4.15 -3.00
CA ILE A 233 -6.07 -3.54 -4.23
C ILE A 233 -7.20 -3.08 -5.16
N VAL A 234 -8.33 -3.78 -5.16
CA VAL A 234 -9.55 -3.36 -5.86
C VAL A 234 -10.14 -2.10 -5.23
N ALA A 235 -10.30 -2.07 -3.92
CA ALA A 235 -10.85 -0.92 -3.20
C ALA A 235 -9.93 0.31 -3.27
N GLN A 236 -8.62 0.12 -3.39
CA GLN A 236 -7.59 1.17 -3.37
C GLN A 236 -7.87 2.29 -4.40
N VAL A 237 -8.47 1.99 -5.56
CA VAL A 237 -8.70 3.00 -6.60
C VAL A 237 -9.61 4.14 -6.13
N ALA A 238 -10.51 3.87 -5.18
CA ALA A 238 -11.45 4.83 -4.60
C ALA A 238 -11.16 5.13 -3.11
N ALA A 239 -10.07 4.62 -2.55
CA ALA A 239 -9.67 4.77 -1.15
C ALA A 239 -8.29 5.42 -1.03
N PRO A 240 -8.01 6.14 0.08
CA PRO A 240 -6.73 6.79 0.32
C PRO A 240 -5.53 5.84 0.26
N VAL A 241 -4.42 6.31 -0.31
CA VAL A 241 -3.11 5.67 -0.18
C VAL A 241 -2.46 6.15 1.13
N ARG A 242 -2.28 5.24 2.08
CA ARG A 242 -1.66 5.48 3.38
C ARG A 242 -0.17 5.16 3.35
N TRP A 243 0.56 5.91 2.52
CA TRP A 243 2.02 5.73 2.42
C TRP A 243 2.76 6.14 3.69
N ASP A 244 2.20 7.08 4.44
CA ASP A 244 2.65 7.44 5.79
C ASP A 244 2.73 6.22 6.70
N LEU A 245 1.66 5.43 6.78
CA LEU A 245 1.62 4.21 7.59
C LEU A 245 2.53 3.10 7.05
N CYS A 246 2.69 2.99 5.72
CA CYS A 246 3.67 2.07 5.15
C CYS A 246 5.09 2.41 5.63
N MET A 247 5.47 3.70 5.67
CA MET A 247 6.78 4.11 6.17
C MET A 247 6.92 3.93 7.69
N GLU A 248 5.86 4.14 8.46
CA GLU A 248 5.84 3.81 9.90
C GLU A 248 6.11 2.32 10.10
N THR A 249 5.38 1.45 9.39
CA THR A 249 5.61 0.00 9.44
C THR A 249 7.02 -0.38 9.00
N MET A 250 7.57 0.24 7.93
CA MET A 250 8.97 0.00 7.54
C MET A 250 9.96 0.29 8.69
N SER A 251 9.71 1.36 9.45
CA SER A 251 10.50 1.66 10.66
C SER A 251 10.34 0.58 11.73
N ASP A 252 9.10 0.19 12.03
CA ASP A 252 8.75 -0.75 13.10
C ASP A 252 9.30 -2.16 12.85
N ILE A 253 9.28 -2.62 11.59
CA ILE A 253 9.86 -3.92 11.20
C ILE A 253 11.38 -3.89 11.00
N GLY A 254 12.01 -2.73 11.22
CA GLY A 254 13.47 -2.60 11.19
C GLY A 254 14.06 -2.59 9.77
N VAL A 255 13.42 -1.91 8.82
CA VAL A 255 14.00 -1.65 7.50
C VAL A 255 15.24 -0.77 7.65
N THR A 256 16.37 -1.22 7.12
CA THR A 256 17.67 -0.53 7.15
C THR A 256 18.16 -0.12 5.77
N ALA A 257 17.58 -0.70 4.71
CA ALA A 257 17.84 -0.28 3.34
C ALA A 257 16.56 -0.32 2.50
N LEU A 258 16.43 0.64 1.60
CA LEU A 258 15.32 0.78 0.67
C LEU A 258 15.85 0.99 -0.75
N ILE A 259 15.47 0.10 -1.67
CA ILE A 259 15.72 0.26 -3.10
C ILE A 259 14.41 0.62 -3.77
N GLU A 260 14.34 1.80 -4.36
CA GLU A 260 13.21 2.19 -5.21
C GLU A 260 13.47 1.74 -6.65
N LEU A 261 12.61 0.88 -7.15
CA LEU A 261 12.66 0.32 -8.50
C LEU A 261 12.40 1.40 -9.56
N ALA A 262 12.75 1.09 -10.81
CA ALA A 262 12.61 2.06 -11.91
C ALA A 262 11.13 2.40 -12.23
N PRO A 263 10.88 3.69 -12.54
CA PRO A 263 11.78 4.85 -12.47
C PRO A 263 11.84 5.44 -11.06
N GLY A 264 12.94 5.20 -10.35
CA GLY A 264 13.12 5.60 -8.96
C GLY A 264 13.35 7.09 -8.74
N GLY A 265 13.09 7.55 -7.50
CA GLY A 265 13.39 8.92 -7.04
C GLY A 265 12.29 9.59 -6.23
N THR A 266 11.03 9.17 -6.41
CA THR A 266 9.88 9.76 -5.70
C THR A 266 9.77 9.23 -4.27
N LEU A 267 9.80 7.90 -4.10
CA LEU A 267 9.62 7.26 -2.80
C LEU A 267 10.89 7.40 -1.93
N THR A 268 12.07 7.30 -2.52
CA THR A 268 13.33 7.62 -1.83
C THR A 268 13.35 9.07 -1.35
N GLY A 269 12.75 10.00 -2.11
CA GLY A 269 12.57 11.39 -1.69
C GLY A 269 11.66 11.56 -0.47
N LEU A 270 10.62 10.73 -0.32
CA LEU A 270 9.77 10.67 0.87
C LEU A 270 10.49 9.98 2.03
N ALA A 271 11.08 8.82 1.77
CA ALA A 271 11.80 8.01 2.76
C ALA A 271 12.97 8.78 3.40
N LYS A 272 13.70 9.59 2.64
CA LYS A 272 14.78 10.44 3.17
C LYS A 272 14.36 11.33 4.35
N ARG A 273 13.09 11.73 4.38
CA ARG A 273 12.55 12.58 5.45
C ARG A 273 11.86 11.77 6.55
N ALA A 274 11.25 10.65 6.20
CA ALA A 274 10.45 9.84 7.11
C ALA A 274 11.24 8.73 7.81
N LEU A 275 12.31 8.23 7.18
CA LEU A 275 13.09 7.08 7.64
C LEU A 275 14.57 7.48 7.84
N PRO A 276 14.90 8.29 8.85
CA PRO A 276 16.28 8.70 9.09
C PRO A 276 17.17 7.48 9.41
N GLY A 277 18.33 7.40 8.78
CA GLY A 277 19.28 6.30 8.98
C GLY A 277 19.08 5.09 8.05
N VAL A 278 17.99 5.03 7.28
CA VAL A 278 17.81 4.01 6.25
C VAL A 278 18.65 4.35 5.02
N GLU A 279 19.40 3.37 4.51
CA GLU A 279 20.17 3.51 3.28
C GLU A 279 19.22 3.50 2.08
N LEU A 280 19.31 4.52 1.22
CA LEU A 280 18.34 4.75 0.14
C LEU A 280 19.03 4.69 -1.22
N LEU A 281 18.51 3.86 -2.11
CA LEU A 281 18.93 3.78 -3.49
C LEU A 281 17.74 3.89 -4.43
N ALA A 282 17.79 4.84 -5.37
CA ALA A 282 16.77 5.00 -6.42
C ALA A 282 17.34 4.51 -7.75
N LEU A 283 16.69 3.51 -8.37
CA LEU A 283 17.12 2.98 -9.66
C LEU A 283 16.48 3.80 -10.80
N LYS A 284 17.31 4.57 -11.47
CA LYS A 284 16.92 5.40 -12.63
C LYS A 284 17.47 4.86 -13.94
N THR A 285 18.67 4.30 -13.88
CA THR A 285 19.45 3.82 -15.03
C THR A 285 20.22 2.56 -14.64
N PRO A 286 20.61 1.70 -15.61
CA PRO A 286 21.28 0.43 -15.33
C PRO A 286 22.64 0.53 -14.63
N ASP A 287 23.34 1.67 -14.73
CA ASP A 287 24.61 1.91 -14.03
C ASP A 287 24.52 1.83 -12.51
N GLN A 288 23.30 1.88 -11.96
CA GLN A 288 23.02 1.74 -10.52
C GLN A 288 22.80 0.28 -10.08
N LEU A 289 22.78 -0.69 -11.02
CA LEU A 289 22.53 -2.10 -10.69
C LEU A 289 23.63 -2.71 -9.82
N ASP A 290 24.89 -2.36 -10.03
CA ASP A 290 25.98 -2.91 -9.22
C ASP A 290 25.89 -2.40 -7.78
N ALA A 291 25.62 -1.12 -7.58
CA ALA A 291 25.35 -0.57 -6.24
C ALA A 291 24.14 -1.23 -5.56
N ALA A 292 23.08 -1.54 -6.33
CA ALA A 292 21.92 -2.26 -5.79
C ALA A 292 22.29 -3.69 -5.35
N ARG A 293 23.07 -4.41 -6.15
CA ARG A 293 23.55 -5.77 -5.82
C ARG A 293 24.47 -5.77 -4.61
N GLU A 294 25.36 -4.79 -4.51
CA GLU A 294 26.24 -4.60 -3.35
C GLU A 294 25.42 -4.35 -2.09
N LEU A 295 24.39 -3.49 -2.17
CA LEU A 295 23.49 -3.19 -1.05
C LEU A 295 22.70 -4.45 -0.61
N ILE A 296 22.18 -5.23 -1.56
CA ILE A 296 21.48 -6.49 -1.29
C ILE A 296 22.45 -7.49 -0.61
N ALA A 297 23.68 -7.65 -1.15
CA ALA A 297 24.66 -8.57 -0.60
C ALA A 297 25.10 -8.17 0.83
N ALA A 298 25.27 -6.88 1.09
CA ALA A 298 25.62 -6.37 2.43
C ALA A 298 24.51 -6.70 3.45
N HIS A 299 23.24 -6.62 3.07
CA HIS A 299 22.11 -6.94 3.94
C HIS A 299 21.92 -8.44 4.12
N ALA A 300 22.10 -9.26 3.09
CA ALA A 300 22.11 -10.71 3.20
C ALA A 300 23.23 -11.23 4.11
N ALA A 301 24.39 -10.62 4.09
CA ALA A 301 25.50 -10.95 4.99
C ALA A 301 25.21 -10.55 6.45
N SER A 302 24.51 -9.44 6.67
CA SER A 302 24.14 -8.97 8.01
C SER A 302 23.06 -9.84 8.66
N THR A 303 22.15 -10.44 7.87
CA THR A 303 21.10 -11.35 8.36
C THR A 303 21.66 -12.71 8.78
N ASN A 304 22.80 -13.13 8.26
CA ASN A 304 23.48 -14.35 8.72
C ASN A 304 24.12 -14.24 10.13
N GLY A 305 24.17 -13.05 10.71
CA GLY A 305 24.69 -12.81 12.09
C GLY A 305 23.59 -12.51 13.12
N TYR A 306 22.39 -12.17 12.68
CA TYR A 306 21.21 -12.10 13.52
C TYR A 306 20.46 -13.42 13.32
N ALA A 307 20.27 -14.18 14.40
CA ALA A 307 19.27 -15.24 14.39
C ALA A 307 18.00 -14.64 13.81
N ALA A 308 17.47 -15.27 12.73
CA ALA A 308 16.23 -14.84 12.12
C ALA A 308 15.25 -14.59 13.27
N VAL A 309 14.76 -13.35 13.39
CA VAL A 309 13.51 -13.14 14.13
C VAL A 309 12.56 -14.10 13.45
N PRO A 310 11.96 -15.07 14.18
CA PRO A 310 11.17 -16.09 13.53
C PRO A 310 10.15 -15.37 12.65
N VAL A 311 10.26 -15.50 11.34
CA VAL A 311 9.19 -15.22 10.40
C VAL A 311 8.14 -16.24 10.75
N GLY A 312 7.25 -15.90 11.66
CA GLY A 312 6.39 -16.91 12.19
C GLY A 312 5.43 -16.49 13.27
N VAL A 313 5.24 -15.20 13.52
CA VAL A 313 4.02 -14.78 14.21
C VAL A 313 3.25 -13.91 13.23
N PRO A 314 2.22 -14.42 12.53
CA PRO A 314 1.35 -13.61 11.71
C PRO A 314 0.86 -12.41 12.54
N ALA A 315 0.77 -11.21 11.93
CA ALA A 315 0.23 -10.04 12.60
C ALA A 315 -1.18 -10.30 13.18
N GLU A 316 -1.92 -11.25 12.60
CA GLU A 316 -3.17 -11.83 13.12
C GLU A 316 -3.08 -12.35 14.56
N TRP A 317 -1.91 -12.74 15.02
CA TRP A 317 -1.71 -13.27 16.37
C TRP A 317 -1.64 -12.18 17.44
N ARG A 318 -1.48 -10.93 17.03
CA ARG A 318 -1.41 -9.80 17.96
C ARG A 318 -2.71 -9.00 18.06
N ILE A 319 -3.62 -9.15 17.12
CA ILE A 319 -4.88 -8.39 17.06
C ILE A 319 -6.04 -9.35 16.85
N VAL A 320 -6.98 -9.38 17.78
CA VAL A 320 -8.26 -10.05 17.60
C VAL A 320 -9.25 -9.03 17.09
N VAL A 321 -9.96 -9.38 16.01
CA VAL A 321 -10.92 -8.49 15.33
C VAL A 321 -12.36 -8.91 15.62
N ALA A 322 -13.30 -7.98 15.42
CA ALA A 322 -14.72 -8.23 15.56
C ALA A 322 -15.23 -9.26 14.52
N PRO A 323 -15.90 -10.34 14.95
CA PRO A 323 -16.42 -11.39 14.06
C PRO A 323 -17.69 -10.96 13.29
N GLY A 324 -18.11 -9.70 13.44
CA GLY A 324 -19.25 -9.10 12.77
C GLY A 324 -19.54 -7.71 13.34
N GLY A 325 -20.37 -6.91 12.64
CA GLY A 325 -20.80 -5.59 13.11
C GLY A 325 -21.81 -5.70 14.24
N GLY A 326 -21.71 -4.85 15.27
CA GLY A 326 -22.60 -4.86 16.45
C GLY A 326 -22.11 -3.97 17.57
N THR A 327 -22.48 -4.30 18.81
CA THR A 327 -21.96 -3.63 20.01
C THR A 327 -21.02 -4.58 20.73
N PHE A 328 -19.80 -4.13 21.02
CA PHE A 328 -18.82 -4.91 21.77
C PHE A 328 -19.21 -5.00 23.24
N ARG A 329 -19.04 -6.17 23.85
CA ARG A 329 -19.17 -6.44 25.28
C ARG A 329 -17.93 -7.18 25.76
N SER A 330 -17.22 -6.59 26.73
CA SER A 330 -16.06 -7.20 27.37
C SER A 330 -16.51 -8.22 28.44
N GLY A 331 -15.91 -9.42 28.45
CA GLY A 331 -16.20 -10.47 29.42
C GLY A 331 -17.15 -11.57 28.96
N GLY A 332 -17.45 -12.51 29.88
CA GLY A 332 -18.38 -13.62 29.67
C GLY A 332 -19.84 -13.17 29.61
N LYS A 333 -20.75 -14.16 29.39
CA LYS A 333 -22.20 -13.90 29.46
C LYS A 333 -22.61 -13.31 30.79
N GLU A 334 -23.74 -12.59 30.81
CA GLU A 334 -24.31 -11.99 32.03
C GLU A 334 -24.29 -13.00 33.19
N GLY A 335 -23.36 -12.80 34.19
CA GLY A 335 -23.13 -13.68 35.31
C GLY A 335 -21.80 -14.48 35.32
N GLU A 336 -20.98 -14.43 34.28
CA GLU A 336 -19.64 -14.99 34.24
C GLU A 336 -18.55 -13.91 34.50
N ALA A 337 -17.33 -14.37 34.91
CA ALA A 337 -16.23 -13.49 35.32
C ALA A 337 -16.01 -12.30 34.40
N GLY A 338 -15.77 -11.13 35.00
CA GLY A 338 -15.61 -9.85 34.31
C GLY A 338 -14.53 -9.81 33.21
N ALA A 339 -14.42 -8.66 32.57
CA ALA A 339 -13.47 -8.42 31.47
C ALA A 339 -12.07 -8.94 31.78
N VAL A 340 -11.44 -9.62 30.80
CA VAL A 340 -10.04 -10.04 30.91
C VAL A 340 -9.18 -8.78 31.01
N ALA A 341 -8.41 -8.66 32.09
CA ALA A 341 -7.58 -7.49 32.34
C ALA A 341 -6.35 -7.47 31.43
N ALA A 342 -5.88 -6.28 31.09
CA ALA A 342 -4.56 -6.14 30.46
C ALA A 342 -3.48 -6.74 31.36
N GLY A 343 -2.53 -7.47 30.79
CA GLY A 343 -1.51 -8.27 31.47
C GLY A 343 -1.93 -9.71 31.80
N ALA A 344 -3.18 -10.12 31.55
CA ALA A 344 -3.62 -11.49 31.78
C ALA A 344 -3.20 -12.44 30.66
N THR A 345 -2.70 -13.62 31.04
CA THR A 345 -2.48 -14.74 30.11
C THR A 345 -3.81 -15.33 29.69
N VAL A 346 -4.01 -15.51 28.41
CA VAL A 346 -5.18 -16.13 27.79
C VAL A 346 -4.76 -17.34 26.96
N ARG A 347 -5.56 -18.38 26.91
CA ARG A 347 -5.31 -19.58 26.11
C ARG A 347 -6.05 -19.50 24.78
N ALA A 348 -5.54 -20.22 23.77
CA ALA A 348 -6.23 -20.40 22.50
C ALA A 348 -7.68 -20.86 22.72
N GLY A 349 -8.65 -20.19 22.07
CA GLY A 349 -10.07 -20.44 22.22
C GLY A 349 -10.73 -19.77 23.44
N ALA A 350 -9.97 -19.12 24.34
CA ALA A 350 -10.56 -18.36 25.45
C ALA A 350 -11.46 -17.22 24.92
N VAL A 351 -12.65 -17.10 25.47
CA VAL A 351 -13.58 -16.02 25.12
C VAL A 351 -13.14 -14.75 25.85
N LEU A 352 -12.81 -13.72 25.06
CA LEU A 352 -12.36 -12.41 25.54
C LEU A 352 -13.53 -11.43 25.70
N GLY A 353 -14.56 -11.59 24.90
CA GLY A 353 -15.75 -10.76 24.87
C GLY A 353 -16.75 -11.26 23.83
N HIS A 354 -17.77 -10.46 23.56
CA HIS A 354 -18.81 -10.78 22.59
C HIS A 354 -19.15 -9.54 21.74
N VAL A 355 -19.57 -9.77 20.49
CA VAL A 355 -20.23 -8.75 19.65
C VAL A 355 -21.71 -9.06 19.60
N VAL A 356 -22.50 -8.17 20.16
CA VAL A 356 -23.98 -8.29 20.27
C VAL A 356 -24.60 -7.70 18.99
N GLN A 357 -25.47 -8.49 18.34
CA GLN A 357 -26.19 -8.13 17.10
C GLN A 357 -27.69 -8.35 17.29
N ARG A 358 -28.52 -7.84 16.35
CA ARG A 358 -30.00 -8.04 16.39
C ARG A 358 -30.45 -9.51 16.37
N GLY A 359 -29.57 -10.45 16.03
CA GLY A 359 -29.86 -11.89 15.90
C GLY A 359 -29.11 -12.80 16.86
N GLY A 360 -28.38 -12.25 17.84
CA GLY A 360 -27.60 -13.03 18.81
C GLY A 360 -26.23 -12.42 19.13
N GLU A 361 -25.42 -13.16 19.85
CA GLU A 361 -24.08 -12.77 20.24
C GLU A 361 -23.05 -13.65 19.52
N ARG A 362 -21.94 -13.05 19.10
CA ARG A 362 -20.78 -13.76 18.54
C ARG A 362 -19.60 -13.62 19.50
N PRO A 363 -18.97 -14.74 19.92
CA PRO A 363 -17.82 -14.67 20.80
C PRO A 363 -16.60 -14.11 20.06
N VAL A 364 -15.85 -13.30 20.77
CA VAL A 364 -14.49 -12.85 20.41
C VAL A 364 -13.53 -13.75 21.15
N THR A 365 -12.73 -14.55 20.45
CA THR A 365 -11.86 -15.57 21.06
C THR A 365 -10.40 -15.31 20.77
N ALA A 366 -9.51 -15.66 21.72
CA ALA A 366 -8.07 -15.67 21.50
C ALA A 366 -7.72 -16.77 20.48
N SER A 367 -6.93 -16.43 19.47
CA SER A 367 -6.50 -17.36 18.41
C SER A 367 -5.36 -18.31 18.86
N HIS A 368 -4.64 -17.97 19.93
CA HIS A 368 -3.47 -18.70 20.45
C HIS A 368 -3.25 -18.35 21.93
N ASP A 369 -2.32 -19.06 22.58
CA ASP A 369 -1.89 -18.74 23.94
C ASP A 369 -1.08 -17.45 23.92
N ALA A 370 -1.49 -16.44 24.71
CA ALA A 370 -0.95 -15.10 24.65
C ALA A 370 -1.17 -14.33 25.96
N VAL A 371 -0.51 -13.18 26.07
CA VAL A 371 -0.82 -12.16 27.07
C VAL A 371 -1.67 -11.05 26.42
N LEU A 372 -2.79 -10.70 27.02
CA LEU A 372 -3.61 -9.56 26.57
C LEU A 372 -2.89 -8.27 26.98
N THR A 373 -2.43 -7.50 25.98
CA THR A 373 -1.67 -6.27 26.25
C THR A 373 -2.55 -5.04 26.32
N GLU A 374 -3.54 -4.94 25.42
CA GLU A 374 -4.36 -3.74 25.32
C GLU A 374 -5.74 -4.04 24.71
N TRP A 375 -6.78 -3.43 25.28
CA TRP A 375 -8.09 -3.30 24.65
C TRP A 375 -8.10 -2.07 23.73
N LEU A 376 -8.53 -2.24 22.50
CA LEU A 376 -8.61 -1.19 21.48
C LEU A 376 -10.03 -0.60 21.38
N VAL A 377 -10.97 -1.15 22.17
CA VAL A 377 -12.37 -0.73 22.26
C VAL A 377 -12.83 -0.79 23.73
N GLU A 378 -13.83 -0.01 24.06
CA GLU A 378 -14.48 -0.02 25.36
C GLU A 378 -15.78 -0.85 25.36
N ASP A 379 -16.20 -1.28 26.55
CA ASP A 379 -17.48 -1.99 26.68
C ASP A 379 -18.64 -1.09 26.29
N GLY A 380 -19.44 -1.55 25.33
CA GLY A 380 -20.56 -0.78 24.76
C GLY A 380 -20.24 -0.08 23.44
N ASP A 381 -19.01 -0.11 22.97
CA ASP A 381 -18.65 0.53 21.69
C ASP A 381 -19.32 -0.14 20.50
N PRO A 382 -19.80 0.64 19.53
CA PRO A 382 -20.21 0.12 18.25
C PRO A 382 -19.00 -0.34 17.44
N VAL A 383 -19.03 -1.57 16.92
CA VAL A 383 -17.92 -2.14 16.15
C VAL A 383 -18.38 -2.65 14.79
N GLY A 384 -17.54 -2.49 13.79
CA GLY A 384 -17.71 -3.07 12.44
C GLY A 384 -17.07 -4.46 12.34
N GLU A 385 -17.50 -5.28 11.38
CA GLU A 385 -16.84 -6.56 11.08
C GLU A 385 -15.38 -6.31 10.68
N GLY A 386 -14.46 -7.10 11.26
CA GLY A 386 -13.03 -6.94 11.04
C GLY A 386 -12.36 -5.80 11.81
N GLN A 387 -13.12 -5.02 12.61
CA GLN A 387 -12.54 -3.96 13.44
C GLN A 387 -11.64 -4.55 14.53
N PRO A 388 -10.41 -4.03 14.73
CA PRO A 388 -9.54 -4.41 15.84
C PRO A 388 -10.19 -4.19 17.20
N LEU A 389 -10.15 -5.22 18.07
CA LEU A 389 -10.77 -5.19 19.40
C LEU A 389 -9.75 -5.28 20.52
N VAL A 390 -8.73 -6.12 20.38
CA VAL A 390 -7.76 -6.37 21.44
C VAL A 390 -6.41 -6.76 20.85
N ARG A 391 -5.34 -6.34 21.51
CA ARG A 391 -3.96 -6.71 21.21
C ARG A 391 -3.52 -7.84 22.14
N LEU A 392 -2.97 -8.90 21.53
CA LEU A 392 -2.40 -10.04 22.22
C LEU A 392 -0.90 -10.13 21.90
N GLU A 393 -0.06 -10.45 22.87
CA GLU A 393 1.33 -10.81 22.66
C GLU A 393 1.54 -12.28 22.95
N PRO A 394 2.28 -13.05 22.12
CA PRO A 394 2.62 -14.44 22.43
C PRO A 394 3.32 -14.54 23.77
N GLU A 395 2.99 -15.57 24.55
CA GLU A 395 3.71 -15.87 25.80
C GLU A 395 5.16 -16.24 25.43
N GLU A 396 6.15 -15.50 25.92
CA GLU A 396 7.55 -15.84 25.75
C GLU A 396 7.78 -17.24 26.35
N GLN A 397 8.12 -18.20 25.52
CA GLN A 397 8.53 -19.52 25.99
C GLN A 397 9.85 -19.35 26.75
N ALA A 398 9.82 -19.55 28.05
CA ALA A 398 10.95 -19.51 28.97
C ALA A 398 11.92 -20.67 28.73
#